data_308741138dc5650c8a6827c2e621cacd
#
_entry.id   308741138dc5650c8a6827c2e621cacd
#
_cell.length_a   1.000
_cell.length_b   1.000
_cell.length_c   1.000
_cell.angle_alpha   90.00
_cell.angle_beta   90.00
_cell.angle_gamma   90.00
#
_symmetry.space_group_name_H-M   'P 1'
#
loop_
_entity.id
_entity.type
_entity.pdbx_description
1 polymer ?
#
loop_
_entity_poly.entity_id
_entity_poly.type
_entity_poly.pdbx_seq_one_letter_code
_entity_poly.pdbx_strand_id
1 'polypeptide(L)'
;PGSTEQVAAVVRLCHEHRVPFVARGAGSGLSGGALPTEDGIVIGLSRLREVLDIDVANQRVRVQPGVTNLRVSEVAAPFGLYYAPDPSSQQVCTIGGNLAENSGGAHCLKYGFTVNHVLTATVVLSDGTTVELGSEAPDAPGLDLLGVVIGSEGTVGIVTEALLNLLPKPEHVETLVAMFPSTETAGDAVSAIIAEGVVPAAVEMMDRLAIDAAKTQTPITWDTEAALIVELDGPAREVRQQFEAVNAI
;
A
#
# COMPACT_ATOMS: atom_id res chain seq x y z
N PRO A 1 0.76 -3.22 -23.68
CA PRO A 1 0.64 -4.70 -23.63
C PRO A 1 -0.57 -5.13 -22.80
N GLY A 2 -1.10 -6.32 -23.10
CA GLY A 2 -2.26 -6.90 -22.43
C GLY A 2 -1.98 -8.28 -21.83
N SER A 3 -0.72 -8.74 -21.84
CA SER A 3 -0.28 -9.97 -21.18
C SER A 3 1.19 -9.87 -20.77
N THR A 4 1.64 -10.77 -19.87
CA THR A 4 3.04 -10.90 -19.46
C THR A 4 3.96 -11.14 -20.65
N GLU A 5 3.56 -11.99 -21.60
CA GLU A 5 4.35 -12.31 -22.80
C GLU A 5 4.53 -11.06 -23.69
N GLN A 6 3.50 -10.22 -23.79
CA GLN A 6 3.60 -8.97 -24.54
C GLN A 6 4.52 -7.96 -23.86
N VAL A 7 4.50 -7.87 -22.52
CA VAL A 7 5.46 -7.05 -21.75
C VAL A 7 6.88 -7.57 -22.01
N ALA A 8 7.12 -8.88 -21.86
CA ALA A 8 8.42 -9.51 -22.09
C ALA A 8 8.93 -9.28 -23.53
N ALA A 9 8.05 -9.37 -24.53
CA ALA A 9 8.42 -9.12 -25.93
C ALA A 9 8.86 -7.65 -26.16
N VAL A 10 8.14 -6.68 -25.60
CA VAL A 10 8.49 -5.26 -25.69
C VAL A 10 9.82 -4.98 -24.98
N VAL A 11 9.99 -5.50 -23.75
CA VAL A 11 11.24 -5.34 -22.99
C VAL A 11 12.43 -5.94 -23.74
N ARG A 12 12.26 -7.13 -24.33
CA ARG A 12 13.33 -7.78 -25.13
C ARG A 12 13.75 -6.91 -26.31
N LEU A 13 12.80 -6.33 -27.03
CA LEU A 13 13.10 -5.39 -28.13
C LEU A 13 13.86 -4.17 -27.62
N CYS A 14 13.43 -3.60 -26.48
CA CYS A 14 14.13 -2.48 -25.87
C CYS A 14 15.56 -2.85 -25.49
N HIS A 15 15.76 -4.05 -24.93
CA HIS A 15 17.07 -4.58 -24.56
C HIS A 15 17.99 -4.75 -25.80
N GLU A 16 17.48 -5.43 -26.84
CA GLU A 16 18.22 -5.67 -28.09
C GLU A 16 18.65 -4.37 -28.80
N HIS A 17 17.78 -3.38 -28.80
CA HIS A 17 18.03 -2.07 -29.44
C HIS A 17 18.58 -1.02 -28.51
N ARG A 18 18.81 -1.33 -27.23
CA ARG A 18 19.28 -0.39 -26.18
C ARG A 18 18.40 0.84 -26.05
N VAL A 19 17.09 0.67 -26.18
CA VAL A 19 16.12 1.73 -25.98
C VAL A 19 15.75 1.80 -24.50
N PRO A 20 15.92 2.94 -23.82
CA PRO A 20 15.46 3.12 -22.46
C PRO A 20 13.94 2.95 -22.37
N PHE A 21 13.48 2.35 -21.28
CA PHE A 21 12.04 2.23 -21.05
C PHE A 21 11.70 2.45 -19.57
N VAL A 22 10.46 2.84 -19.32
CA VAL A 22 9.88 2.96 -18.00
C VAL A 22 8.51 2.29 -17.98
N ALA A 23 8.25 1.48 -16.97
CA ALA A 23 6.92 0.94 -16.72
C ALA A 23 6.05 2.01 -16.03
N ARG A 24 4.76 2.08 -16.38
CA ARG A 24 3.83 2.99 -15.73
C ARG A 24 2.50 2.32 -15.42
N GLY A 25 2.11 2.35 -14.13
CA GLY A 25 0.76 2.07 -13.65
C GLY A 25 -0.14 3.31 -13.81
N ALA A 26 -0.62 3.88 -12.72
CA ALA A 26 -1.43 5.10 -12.73
C ALA A 26 -0.60 6.40 -12.85
N GLY A 27 0.70 6.37 -12.57
CA GLY A 27 1.55 7.55 -12.58
C GLY A 27 1.30 8.49 -11.39
N SER A 28 0.74 7.97 -10.28
CA SER A 28 0.41 8.74 -9.07
C SER A 28 1.59 8.87 -8.08
N GLY A 29 2.71 8.19 -8.33
CA GLY A 29 3.91 8.28 -7.48
C GLY A 29 4.56 9.65 -7.52
N LEU A 30 5.08 10.10 -6.37
CA LEU A 30 5.70 11.41 -6.21
C LEU A 30 7.19 11.44 -6.58
N SER A 31 7.84 10.27 -6.60
CA SER A 31 9.28 10.11 -6.88
C SER A 31 9.66 10.38 -8.35
N GLY A 32 8.67 10.42 -9.27
CA GLY A 32 8.93 10.65 -10.67
C GLY A 32 9.33 9.40 -11.47
N GLY A 33 9.32 8.20 -10.87
CA GLY A 33 9.73 6.94 -11.49
C GLY A 33 8.91 6.54 -12.73
N ALA A 34 7.72 7.10 -12.93
CA ALA A 34 6.88 6.87 -14.11
C ALA A 34 7.19 7.81 -15.28
N LEU A 35 8.16 8.72 -15.15
CA LEU A 35 8.54 9.70 -16.18
C LEU A 35 9.61 9.11 -17.11
N PRO A 36 9.37 9.06 -18.43
CA PRO A 36 10.38 8.55 -19.36
C PRO A 36 11.51 9.56 -19.57
N THR A 37 12.67 9.05 -19.97
CA THR A 37 13.70 9.88 -20.60
C THR A 37 13.27 10.31 -22.00
N GLU A 38 13.90 11.37 -22.55
CA GLU A 38 13.52 11.92 -23.85
C GLU A 38 13.58 10.89 -24.99
N ASP A 39 14.57 9.97 -24.95
CA ASP A 39 14.75 8.91 -25.92
C ASP A 39 14.10 7.57 -25.51
N GLY A 40 13.33 7.58 -24.43
CA GLY A 40 12.74 6.36 -23.85
C GLY A 40 11.29 6.13 -24.29
N ILE A 41 10.81 4.93 -24.02
CA ILE A 41 9.40 4.58 -24.20
C ILE A 41 8.72 4.30 -22.86
N VAL A 42 7.41 4.56 -22.79
CA VAL A 42 6.57 4.20 -21.66
C VAL A 42 5.83 2.91 -21.95
N ILE A 43 6.00 1.91 -21.08
CA ILE A 43 5.25 0.66 -21.13
C ILE A 43 4.06 0.80 -20.16
N GLY A 44 2.90 1.22 -20.70
CA GLY A 44 1.67 1.35 -19.90
C GLY A 44 1.06 0.01 -19.55
N LEU A 45 0.81 -0.25 -18.26
CA LEU A 45 0.28 -1.52 -17.74
C LEU A 45 -1.23 -1.48 -17.49
N SER A 46 -1.93 -0.43 -17.87
CA SER A 46 -3.36 -0.21 -17.59
C SER A 46 -4.30 -1.25 -18.22
N ARG A 47 -3.83 -2.05 -19.18
CA ARG A 47 -4.61 -3.17 -19.76
C ARG A 47 -4.52 -4.44 -18.95
N LEU A 48 -3.50 -4.59 -18.11
CA LEU A 48 -3.31 -5.70 -17.17
C LEU A 48 -4.05 -5.39 -15.87
N ARG A 49 -5.38 -5.50 -15.85
CA ARG A 49 -6.26 -5.05 -14.74
C ARG A 49 -7.27 -6.10 -14.28
N GLU A 50 -6.97 -7.36 -14.48
CA GLU A 50 -7.84 -8.46 -14.08
C GLU A 50 -7.52 -8.92 -12.65
N VAL A 51 -8.56 -9.24 -11.88
CA VAL A 51 -8.48 -10.06 -10.68
C VAL A 51 -8.58 -11.50 -11.18
N LEU A 52 -7.49 -12.25 -11.08
CA LEU A 52 -7.34 -13.56 -11.69
C LEU A 52 -7.98 -14.66 -10.86
N ASP A 53 -7.82 -14.57 -9.53
CA ASP A 53 -8.35 -15.56 -8.58
C ASP A 53 -8.50 -14.97 -7.20
N ILE A 54 -9.46 -15.50 -6.41
CA ILE A 54 -9.64 -15.18 -4.99
C ILE A 54 -9.75 -16.49 -4.21
N ASP A 55 -8.69 -16.82 -3.47
CA ASP A 55 -8.67 -17.96 -2.57
C ASP A 55 -9.09 -17.51 -1.16
N VAL A 56 -10.38 -17.60 -0.90
CA VAL A 56 -10.98 -17.19 0.37
C VAL A 56 -10.48 -18.05 1.53
N ALA A 57 -10.27 -19.35 1.29
CA ALA A 57 -9.84 -20.30 2.34
C ALA A 57 -8.44 -19.97 2.86
N ASN A 58 -7.53 -19.51 1.97
CA ASN A 58 -6.17 -19.10 2.33
C ASN A 58 -6.03 -17.58 2.45
N GLN A 59 -7.12 -16.81 2.33
CA GLN A 59 -7.14 -15.34 2.43
C GLN A 59 -6.17 -14.68 1.44
N ARG A 60 -6.28 -15.03 0.16
CA ARG A 60 -5.38 -14.57 -0.90
C ARG A 60 -6.14 -14.11 -2.11
N VAL A 61 -5.50 -13.23 -2.88
CA VAL A 61 -6.01 -12.80 -4.17
C VAL A 61 -4.86 -12.69 -5.16
N ARG A 62 -5.03 -13.21 -6.36
CA ARG A 62 -4.09 -13.07 -7.49
C ARG A 62 -4.61 -11.99 -8.42
N VAL A 63 -3.76 -11.01 -8.70
CA VAL A 63 -4.14 -9.83 -9.49
C VAL A 63 -3.08 -9.47 -10.51
N GLN A 64 -3.50 -8.80 -11.57
CA GLN A 64 -2.63 -8.12 -12.51
C GLN A 64 -2.23 -6.73 -11.98
N PRO A 65 -1.08 -6.16 -12.39
CA PRO A 65 -0.49 -4.96 -11.83
C PRO A 65 -1.30 -3.68 -12.01
N GLY A 66 -2.19 -3.63 -13.01
CA GLY A 66 -3.07 -2.49 -13.29
C GLY A 66 -4.38 -2.48 -12.49
N VAL A 67 -4.62 -3.47 -11.62
CA VAL A 67 -5.73 -3.43 -10.65
C VAL A 67 -5.46 -2.30 -9.66
N THR A 68 -6.47 -1.47 -9.37
CA THR A 68 -6.31 -0.41 -8.36
C THR A 68 -6.27 -1.00 -6.96
N ASN A 69 -5.57 -0.34 -6.05
CA ASN A 69 -5.45 -0.79 -4.66
C ASN A 69 -6.84 -1.01 -4.03
N LEU A 70 -7.72 -0.01 -4.09
CA LEU A 70 -9.07 -0.09 -3.53
C LEU A 70 -9.88 -1.25 -4.13
N ARG A 71 -9.70 -1.55 -5.43
CA ARG A 71 -10.42 -2.63 -6.10
C ARG A 71 -10.16 -3.99 -5.47
N VAL A 72 -8.95 -4.21 -4.93
CA VAL A 72 -8.63 -5.46 -4.23
C VAL A 72 -9.51 -5.63 -3.00
N SER A 73 -9.66 -4.59 -2.18
CA SER A 73 -10.55 -4.61 -1.02
C SER A 73 -12.03 -4.73 -1.41
N GLU A 74 -12.46 -4.07 -2.50
CA GLU A 74 -13.84 -4.18 -2.99
C GLU A 74 -14.22 -5.62 -3.37
N VAL A 75 -13.33 -6.33 -4.09
CA VAL A 75 -13.61 -7.72 -4.51
C VAL A 75 -13.51 -8.72 -3.37
N ALA A 76 -12.71 -8.41 -2.34
CA ALA A 76 -12.57 -9.23 -1.13
C ALA A 76 -13.70 -9.00 -0.11
N ALA A 77 -14.33 -7.82 -0.14
CA ALA A 77 -15.35 -7.40 0.84
C ALA A 77 -16.55 -8.35 1.00
N PRO A 78 -17.11 -8.98 -0.06
CA PRO A 78 -18.20 -9.95 0.08
C PRO A 78 -17.83 -11.17 0.94
N PHE A 79 -16.55 -11.45 1.10
CA PHE A 79 -16.02 -12.57 1.88
C PHE A 79 -15.57 -12.14 3.29
N GLY A 80 -15.84 -10.89 3.70
CA GLY A 80 -15.38 -10.36 4.98
C GLY A 80 -13.86 -10.10 5.05
N LEU A 81 -13.21 -9.99 3.88
CA LEU A 81 -11.77 -9.77 3.74
C LEU A 81 -11.47 -8.37 3.18
N TYR A 82 -10.22 -7.90 3.35
CA TYR A 82 -9.74 -6.66 2.76
C TYR A 82 -8.21 -6.71 2.54
N TYR A 83 -7.70 -5.81 1.73
CA TYR A 83 -6.28 -5.58 1.50
C TYR A 83 -5.82 -4.42 2.38
N ALA A 84 -4.91 -4.67 3.31
CA ALA A 84 -4.57 -3.72 4.38
C ALA A 84 -3.79 -2.48 3.92
N PRO A 85 -2.78 -2.54 3.02
CA PRO A 85 -2.11 -1.33 2.56
C PRO A 85 -3.08 -0.36 1.87
N ASP A 86 -3.17 0.86 2.39
CA ASP A 86 -4.19 1.85 2.02
C ASP A 86 -3.60 3.23 1.70
N PRO A 87 -2.71 3.35 0.70
CA PRO A 87 -2.16 4.65 0.35
C PRO A 87 -3.27 5.66 0.06
N SER A 88 -3.04 6.95 0.35
CA SER A 88 -4.02 8.02 0.13
C SER A 88 -4.54 8.06 -1.31
N SER A 89 -3.75 7.56 -2.26
CA SER A 89 -4.09 7.42 -3.67
C SER A 89 -4.81 6.09 -4.02
N GLN A 90 -5.26 5.29 -3.06
CA GLN A 90 -5.80 3.93 -3.26
C GLN A 90 -6.90 3.81 -4.32
N GLN A 91 -7.66 4.87 -4.58
CA GLN A 91 -8.68 4.90 -5.62
C GLN A 91 -8.09 4.89 -7.04
N VAL A 92 -6.85 5.31 -7.19
CA VAL A 92 -6.19 5.54 -8.49
C VAL A 92 -4.93 4.71 -8.65
N CYS A 93 -4.08 4.62 -7.60
CA CYS A 93 -2.83 3.87 -7.66
C CYS A 93 -3.09 2.38 -7.94
N THR A 94 -2.14 1.75 -8.61
CA THR A 94 -2.26 0.36 -9.05
C THR A 94 -1.33 -0.54 -8.25
N ILE A 95 -1.68 -1.82 -8.15
CA ILE A 95 -0.91 -2.82 -7.40
C ILE A 95 0.55 -2.88 -7.89
N GLY A 96 0.79 -2.86 -9.19
CA GLY A 96 2.17 -2.84 -9.71
C GLY A 96 2.96 -1.59 -9.28
N GLY A 97 2.30 -0.42 -9.21
CA GLY A 97 2.90 0.79 -8.65
C GLY A 97 3.14 0.67 -7.15
N ASN A 98 2.20 0.07 -6.41
CA ASN A 98 2.36 -0.15 -4.97
C ASN A 98 3.53 -1.08 -4.66
N LEU A 99 3.75 -2.15 -5.45
CA LEU A 99 4.92 -3.00 -5.32
C LEU A 99 6.21 -2.22 -5.64
N ALA A 100 6.21 -1.46 -6.74
CA ALA A 100 7.39 -0.68 -7.13
C ALA A 100 7.84 0.30 -6.06
N GLU A 101 6.91 1.01 -5.41
CA GLU A 101 7.18 2.03 -4.40
C GLU A 101 7.21 1.47 -2.95
N ASN A 102 6.85 0.21 -2.73
CA ASN A 102 6.54 -0.35 -1.41
C ASN A 102 5.53 0.54 -0.65
N SER A 103 4.42 0.84 -1.30
CA SER A 103 3.43 1.80 -0.78
C SER A 103 2.88 1.39 0.58
N GLY A 104 2.64 2.39 1.41
CA GLY A 104 1.95 2.27 2.69
C GLY A 104 0.74 3.19 2.76
N GLY A 105 0.22 3.41 3.96
CA GLY A 105 -0.93 4.28 4.23
C GLY A 105 -1.05 4.59 5.72
N ALA A 106 -2.20 5.10 6.16
CA ALA A 106 -2.46 5.45 7.55
C ALA A 106 -2.33 4.24 8.49
N HIS A 107 -2.63 3.05 8.00
CA HIS A 107 -2.65 1.81 8.79
C HIS A 107 -1.30 1.05 8.84
N CYS A 108 -0.22 1.63 8.30
CA CYS A 108 1.10 0.97 8.25
C CYS A 108 1.70 0.66 9.62
N LEU A 109 1.38 1.43 10.65
CA LEU A 109 1.89 1.21 12.01
C LEU A 109 1.52 -0.20 12.51
N LYS A 110 0.27 -0.61 12.30
CA LYS A 110 -0.26 -1.90 12.75
C LYS A 110 -0.09 -3.00 11.72
N TYR A 111 -0.35 -2.69 10.45
CA TYR A 111 -0.49 -3.70 9.40
C TYR A 111 0.70 -3.78 8.45
N GLY A 112 1.63 -2.82 8.50
CA GLY A 112 2.81 -2.81 7.63
C GLY A 112 2.55 -2.24 6.25
N PHE A 113 3.55 -2.36 5.39
CA PHE A 113 3.60 -1.85 4.03
C PHE A 113 3.24 -2.93 3.01
N THR A 114 3.25 -2.59 1.72
CA THR A 114 3.00 -3.53 0.63
C THR A 114 3.85 -4.80 0.73
N VAL A 115 5.14 -4.70 1.09
CA VAL A 115 6.05 -5.85 1.24
C VAL A 115 5.53 -6.91 2.22
N ASN A 116 4.80 -6.51 3.25
CA ASN A 116 4.24 -7.42 4.25
C ASN A 116 3.01 -8.21 3.74
N HIS A 117 2.47 -7.82 2.58
CA HIS A 117 1.23 -8.37 2.03
C HIS A 117 1.38 -8.99 0.63
N VAL A 118 2.59 -9.07 0.10
CA VAL A 118 2.86 -9.74 -1.18
C VAL A 118 3.52 -11.08 -0.92
N LEU A 119 2.93 -12.16 -1.45
CA LEU A 119 3.44 -13.52 -1.32
C LEU A 119 4.29 -13.92 -2.52
N THR A 120 3.81 -13.64 -3.74
CA THR A 120 4.56 -13.89 -4.97
C THR A 120 4.36 -12.75 -5.98
N ALA A 121 5.31 -12.60 -6.89
CA ALA A 121 5.17 -11.73 -8.04
C ALA A 121 5.78 -12.37 -9.29
N THR A 122 5.09 -12.23 -10.41
CA THR A 122 5.64 -12.51 -11.74
C THR A 122 6.28 -11.25 -12.27
N VAL A 123 7.58 -11.31 -12.57
CA VAL A 123 8.40 -10.15 -12.92
C VAL A 123 9.07 -10.38 -14.27
N VAL A 124 9.00 -9.41 -15.16
CA VAL A 124 9.77 -9.33 -16.39
C VAL A 124 11.03 -8.54 -16.14
N LEU A 125 12.19 -9.19 -16.23
CA LEU A 125 13.52 -8.60 -16.04
C LEU A 125 13.93 -7.74 -17.25
N SER A 126 15.01 -6.97 -17.11
CA SER A 126 15.48 -6.01 -18.12
C SER A 126 15.89 -6.62 -19.46
N ASP A 127 16.12 -7.92 -19.52
CA ASP A 127 16.41 -8.69 -20.76
C ASP A 127 15.16 -9.33 -21.39
N GLY A 128 13.99 -9.16 -20.76
CA GLY A 128 12.73 -9.78 -21.17
C GLY A 128 12.53 -11.21 -20.64
N THR A 129 13.42 -11.69 -19.75
CA THR A 129 13.20 -12.96 -19.04
C THR A 129 12.07 -12.79 -18.02
N THR A 130 11.17 -13.75 -17.94
CA THR A 130 10.09 -13.77 -16.96
C THR A 130 10.46 -14.73 -15.83
N VAL A 131 10.34 -14.25 -14.59
CA VAL A 131 10.61 -15.01 -13.37
C VAL A 131 9.44 -14.91 -12.41
N GLU A 132 9.21 -15.95 -11.63
CA GLU A 132 8.30 -15.92 -10.49
C GLU A 132 9.14 -15.85 -9.20
N LEU A 133 8.86 -14.88 -8.35
CA LEU A 133 9.56 -14.61 -7.09
C LEU A 133 8.61 -14.75 -5.92
N GLY A 134 9.17 -15.12 -4.76
CA GLY A 134 8.41 -15.35 -3.54
C GLY A 134 7.92 -16.78 -3.41
N SER A 135 7.00 -17.01 -2.48
CA SER A 135 6.43 -18.32 -2.19
C SER A 135 5.01 -18.17 -1.65
N GLU A 136 4.18 -19.18 -1.89
CA GLU A 136 2.87 -19.25 -1.24
C GLU A 136 2.98 -19.59 0.26
N ALA A 137 4.13 -20.10 0.71
CA ALA A 137 4.42 -20.28 2.12
C ALA A 137 5.03 -18.99 2.71
N PRO A 138 4.72 -18.65 3.97
CA PRO A 138 5.28 -17.45 4.63
C PRO A 138 6.81 -17.42 4.65
N ASP A 139 7.43 -18.60 4.78
CA ASP A 139 8.89 -18.77 4.81
C ASP A 139 9.36 -19.43 3.50
N ALA A 140 9.76 -18.61 2.53
CA ALA A 140 10.42 -19.11 1.33
C ALA A 140 11.87 -19.50 1.64
N PRO A 141 12.34 -20.70 1.23
CA PRO A 141 13.74 -21.07 1.40
C PRO A 141 14.63 -20.23 0.44
N GLY A 142 15.77 -19.75 0.94
CA GLY A 142 16.77 -19.03 0.13
C GLY A 142 16.79 -17.54 0.36
N LEU A 143 17.25 -16.78 -0.66
CA LEU A 143 17.33 -15.33 -0.61
C LEU A 143 15.96 -14.72 -0.89
N ASP A 144 15.60 -13.66 -0.16
CA ASP A 144 14.39 -12.88 -0.41
C ASP A 144 14.56 -11.96 -1.63
N LEU A 145 14.45 -12.55 -2.83
CA LEU A 145 14.52 -11.79 -4.08
C LEU A 145 13.24 -10.98 -4.34
N LEU A 146 12.11 -11.38 -3.74
CA LEU A 146 10.87 -10.60 -3.83
C LEU A 146 11.04 -9.26 -3.11
N GLY A 147 11.65 -9.25 -1.93
CA GLY A 147 11.96 -8.03 -1.18
C GLY A 147 12.93 -7.08 -1.92
N VAL A 148 13.78 -7.60 -2.85
CA VAL A 148 14.61 -6.75 -3.72
C VAL A 148 13.78 -6.04 -4.79
N VAL A 149 12.71 -6.67 -5.28
CA VAL A 149 11.84 -6.09 -6.32
C VAL A 149 10.86 -5.07 -5.73
N ILE A 150 10.30 -5.39 -4.54
CA ILE A 150 9.37 -4.49 -3.85
C ILE A 150 10.13 -3.27 -3.33
N GLY A 151 9.70 -2.07 -3.73
CA GLY A 151 10.39 -0.82 -3.41
C GLY A 151 11.56 -0.49 -4.32
N SER A 152 11.76 -1.24 -5.42
CA SER A 152 12.81 -0.98 -6.40
C SER A 152 12.49 0.15 -7.39
N GLU A 153 11.31 0.76 -7.29
CA GLU A 153 10.82 1.80 -8.21
C GLU A 153 10.82 1.36 -9.69
N GLY A 154 10.67 0.03 -9.92
CA GLY A 154 10.69 -0.57 -11.25
C GLY A 154 12.09 -0.71 -11.88
N THR A 155 13.16 -0.44 -11.13
CA THR A 155 14.55 -0.50 -11.65
C THR A 155 15.07 -1.93 -11.83
N VAL A 156 14.49 -2.92 -11.13
CA VAL A 156 14.87 -4.34 -11.25
C VAL A 156 14.08 -5.06 -12.33
N GLY A 157 12.81 -4.72 -12.53
CA GLY A 157 11.93 -5.35 -13.49
C GLY A 157 10.51 -4.83 -13.46
N ILE A 158 9.65 -5.39 -14.31
CA ILE A 158 8.24 -5.02 -14.43
C ILE A 158 7.38 -6.13 -13.84
N VAL A 159 6.64 -5.84 -12.79
CA VAL A 159 5.65 -6.76 -12.22
C VAL A 159 4.46 -6.89 -13.17
N THR A 160 4.07 -8.12 -13.48
CA THR A 160 2.94 -8.43 -14.37
C THR A 160 1.82 -9.22 -13.69
N GLU A 161 2.09 -9.86 -12.56
CA GLU A 161 1.12 -10.49 -11.67
C GLU A 161 1.62 -10.43 -10.23
N ALA A 162 0.71 -10.44 -9.26
CA ALA A 162 1.03 -10.55 -7.84
C ALA A 162 -0.01 -11.41 -7.11
N LEU A 163 0.46 -12.23 -6.18
CA LEU A 163 -0.37 -12.90 -5.18
C LEU A 163 -0.29 -12.10 -3.88
N LEU A 164 -1.43 -11.58 -3.44
CA LEU A 164 -1.53 -10.72 -2.28
C LEU A 164 -2.20 -11.47 -1.12
N ASN A 165 -1.75 -11.21 0.10
CA ASN A 165 -2.39 -11.63 1.32
C ASN A 165 -3.53 -10.66 1.68
N LEU A 166 -4.66 -11.22 2.06
CA LEU A 166 -5.83 -10.49 2.55
C LEU A 166 -5.96 -10.69 4.06
N LEU A 167 -6.57 -9.73 4.73
CA LEU A 167 -6.87 -9.82 6.16
C LEU A 167 -8.39 -9.88 6.37
N PRO A 168 -8.86 -10.54 7.44
CA PRO A 168 -10.24 -10.41 7.89
C PRO A 168 -10.54 -8.96 8.29
N LYS A 169 -11.72 -8.47 7.92
CA LYS A 169 -12.16 -7.15 8.40
C LYS A 169 -12.23 -7.14 9.93
N PRO A 170 -11.74 -6.07 10.59
CA PRO A 170 -11.84 -5.97 12.04
C PRO A 170 -13.31 -6.00 12.48
N GLU A 171 -13.56 -6.64 13.63
CA GLU A 171 -14.91 -6.75 14.21
C GLU A 171 -15.46 -5.37 14.62
N HIS A 172 -14.56 -4.54 15.16
CA HIS A 172 -14.91 -3.21 15.67
C HIS A 172 -13.80 -2.22 15.34
N VAL A 173 -14.21 -0.98 15.05
CA VAL A 173 -13.32 0.16 14.82
C VAL A 173 -13.83 1.31 15.66
N GLU A 174 -12.94 2.00 16.36
CA GLU A 174 -13.25 3.18 17.15
C GLU A 174 -12.21 4.27 16.88
N THR A 175 -12.69 5.48 16.60
CA THR A 175 -11.82 6.61 16.26
C THR A 175 -12.01 7.72 17.28
N LEU A 176 -10.91 8.23 17.80
CA LEU A 176 -10.92 9.41 18.69
C LEU A 176 -10.11 10.55 18.06
N VAL A 177 -10.47 11.76 18.43
CA VAL A 177 -9.73 12.98 18.09
C VAL A 177 -9.31 13.67 19.37
N ALA A 178 -8.02 13.93 19.51
CA ALA A 178 -7.45 14.67 20.63
C ALA A 178 -6.81 15.98 20.13
N MET A 179 -7.04 17.07 20.87
CA MET A 179 -6.56 18.41 20.52
C MET A 179 -5.41 18.81 21.44
N PHE A 180 -4.37 19.41 20.87
CA PHE A 180 -3.13 19.74 21.58
C PHE A 180 -2.73 21.19 21.35
N PRO A 181 -2.08 21.84 22.35
CA PRO A 181 -1.59 23.22 22.25
C PRO A 181 -0.33 23.34 21.38
N SER A 182 0.31 22.23 21.02
CA SER A 182 1.49 22.21 20.12
C SER A 182 1.69 20.84 19.47
N THR A 183 2.48 20.78 18.42
CA THR A 183 2.91 19.53 17.75
C THR A 183 3.79 18.69 18.65
N GLU A 184 4.60 19.31 19.54
CA GLU A 184 5.45 18.62 20.50
C GLU A 184 4.60 17.81 21.49
N THR A 185 3.56 18.44 22.08
CA THR A 185 2.69 17.73 23.03
C THR A 185 1.88 16.63 22.36
N ALA A 186 1.50 16.79 21.09
CA ALA A 186 0.90 15.74 20.30
C ALA A 186 1.87 14.56 20.07
N GLY A 187 3.13 14.85 19.76
CA GLY A 187 4.19 13.84 19.62
C GLY A 187 4.49 13.08 20.92
N ASP A 188 4.48 13.79 22.07
CA ASP A 188 4.63 13.17 23.38
C ASP A 188 3.47 12.20 23.68
N ALA A 189 2.24 12.57 23.33
CA ALA A 189 1.07 11.69 23.47
C ALA A 189 1.19 10.43 22.60
N VAL A 190 1.64 10.53 21.33
CA VAL A 190 1.90 9.37 20.49
C VAL A 190 2.93 8.44 21.14
N SER A 191 4.02 9.01 21.66
CA SER A 191 5.08 8.25 22.35
C SER A 191 4.54 7.54 23.61
N ALA A 192 3.68 8.20 24.36
CA ALA A 192 3.04 7.63 25.55
C ALA A 192 2.09 6.49 25.20
N ILE A 193 1.28 6.61 24.14
CA ILE A 193 0.39 5.55 23.64
C ILE A 193 1.18 4.28 23.32
N ILE A 194 2.28 4.43 22.58
CA ILE A 194 3.14 3.29 22.21
C ILE A 194 3.84 2.70 23.46
N ALA A 195 4.30 3.55 24.39
CA ALA A 195 4.94 3.10 25.63
C ALA A 195 3.99 2.31 26.54
N GLU A 196 2.67 2.60 26.51
CA GLU A 196 1.63 1.85 27.21
C GLU A 196 1.34 0.49 26.56
N GLY A 197 1.97 0.18 25.42
CA GLY A 197 1.80 -1.06 24.68
C GLY A 197 0.59 -1.09 23.77
N VAL A 198 -0.05 0.05 23.52
CA VAL A 198 -1.13 0.17 22.54
C VAL A 198 -0.53 0.43 21.17
N VAL A 199 -0.90 -0.42 20.19
CA VAL A 199 -0.57 -0.23 18.77
C VAL A 199 -1.86 0.13 18.02
N PRO A 200 -2.15 1.42 17.82
CA PRO A 200 -3.33 1.84 17.08
C PRO A 200 -3.31 1.35 15.63
N ALA A 201 -4.49 1.17 15.06
CA ALA A 201 -4.64 0.89 13.63
C ALA A 201 -4.06 2.04 12.80
N ALA A 202 -4.36 3.28 13.20
CA ALA A 202 -3.77 4.47 12.62
C ALA A 202 -3.57 5.57 13.67
N VAL A 203 -2.53 6.38 13.49
CA VAL A 203 -2.33 7.64 14.23
C VAL A 203 -1.90 8.70 13.22
N GLU A 204 -2.77 9.67 13.00
CA GLU A 204 -2.54 10.76 12.07
C GLU A 204 -2.45 12.08 12.83
N MET A 205 -1.39 12.87 12.58
CA MET A 205 -1.22 14.19 13.18
C MET A 205 -1.51 15.29 12.16
N MET A 206 -2.34 16.24 12.55
CA MET A 206 -2.58 17.47 11.80
C MET A 206 -1.97 18.64 12.58
N ASP A 207 -1.11 19.41 11.94
CA ASP A 207 -0.65 20.70 12.45
C ASP A 207 -1.69 21.79 12.15
N ARG A 208 -1.44 23.01 12.63
CA ARG A 208 -2.33 24.16 12.43
C ARG A 208 -2.63 24.41 10.94
N LEU A 209 -1.64 24.29 10.05
CA LEU A 209 -1.82 24.54 8.63
C LEU A 209 -2.72 23.49 8.01
N ALA A 210 -2.53 22.21 8.35
CA ALA A 210 -3.37 21.11 7.89
C ALA A 210 -4.81 21.25 8.40
N ILE A 211 -4.99 21.63 9.67
CA ILE A 211 -6.32 21.90 10.27
C ILE A 211 -7.03 23.04 9.54
N ASP A 212 -6.34 24.16 9.29
CA ASP A 212 -6.93 25.31 8.61
C ASP A 212 -7.25 25.00 7.14
N ALA A 213 -6.44 24.20 6.47
CA ALA A 213 -6.75 23.70 5.13
C ALA A 213 -7.99 22.79 5.14
N ALA A 214 -8.09 21.87 6.09
CA ALA A 214 -9.23 20.97 6.23
C ALA A 214 -10.55 21.70 6.50
N LYS A 215 -10.55 22.80 7.26
CA LYS A 215 -11.72 23.65 7.50
C LYS A 215 -12.34 24.22 6.22
N THR A 216 -11.56 24.36 5.16
CA THR A 216 -12.07 24.85 3.86
C THR A 216 -12.93 23.82 3.11
N GLN A 217 -12.77 22.54 3.44
CA GLN A 217 -13.39 21.41 2.74
C GLN A 217 -14.36 20.61 3.62
N THR A 218 -14.27 20.77 4.93
CA THR A 218 -15.03 19.98 5.91
C THR A 218 -15.60 20.90 7.01
N PRO A 219 -16.68 20.50 7.71
CA PRO A 219 -17.27 21.29 8.77
C PRO A 219 -16.48 21.25 10.11
N ILE A 220 -15.15 21.06 10.04
CA ILE A 220 -14.30 21.06 11.23
C ILE A 220 -14.25 22.47 11.85
N THR A 221 -14.47 22.56 13.14
CA THR A 221 -14.45 23.82 13.91
C THR A 221 -13.32 23.89 14.94
N TRP A 222 -12.34 22.98 14.85
CA TRP A 222 -11.25 22.88 15.82
C TRP A 222 -10.38 24.13 15.80
N ASP A 223 -10.16 24.72 16.99
CA ASP A 223 -9.25 25.86 17.20
C ASP A 223 -8.11 25.38 18.11
N THR A 224 -7.11 24.78 17.52
CA THR A 224 -5.97 24.15 18.20
C THR A 224 -4.73 24.21 17.33
N GLU A 225 -3.54 24.08 17.91
CA GLU A 225 -2.27 24.07 17.18
C GLU A 225 -1.95 22.71 16.57
N ALA A 226 -2.42 21.63 17.19
CA ALA A 226 -2.30 20.28 16.64
C ALA A 226 -3.49 19.41 17.03
N ALA A 227 -3.77 18.38 16.23
CA ALA A 227 -4.76 17.34 16.52
C ALA A 227 -4.20 15.98 16.16
N LEU A 228 -4.52 14.97 16.97
CA LEU A 228 -4.31 13.56 16.63
C LEU A 228 -5.65 12.91 16.30
N ILE A 229 -5.67 12.15 15.23
CA ILE A 229 -6.75 11.22 14.91
C ILE A 229 -6.18 9.83 15.20
N VAL A 230 -6.73 9.15 16.19
CA VAL A 230 -6.28 7.82 16.60
C VAL A 230 -7.38 6.82 16.29
N GLU A 231 -7.08 5.81 15.51
CA GLU A 231 -8.00 4.72 15.18
C GLU A 231 -7.54 3.43 15.86
N LEU A 232 -8.47 2.78 16.53
CA LEU A 232 -8.29 1.51 17.22
C LEU A 232 -9.21 0.48 16.58
N ASP A 233 -8.69 -0.69 16.26
CA ASP A 233 -9.47 -1.75 15.62
C ASP A 233 -9.09 -3.13 16.14
N GLY A 234 -10.05 -4.07 16.00
CA GLY A 234 -9.89 -5.46 16.43
C GLY A 234 -11.13 -6.01 17.10
N PRO A 235 -10.97 -6.99 18.04
CA PRO A 235 -12.08 -7.50 18.85
C PRO A 235 -12.69 -6.40 19.74
N ALA A 236 -14.00 -6.30 19.81
CA ALA A 236 -14.73 -5.21 20.46
C ALA A 236 -14.35 -4.99 21.94
N ARG A 237 -13.95 -6.06 22.65
CA ARG A 237 -13.48 -5.93 24.04
C ARG A 237 -12.10 -5.30 24.12
N GLU A 238 -11.22 -5.67 23.25
CA GLU A 238 -9.84 -5.16 23.18
C GLU A 238 -9.84 -3.68 22.78
N VAL A 239 -10.61 -3.32 21.76
CA VAL A 239 -10.76 -1.92 21.32
C VAL A 239 -11.24 -1.03 22.46
N ARG A 240 -12.22 -1.47 23.26
CA ARG A 240 -12.69 -0.69 24.42
C ARG A 240 -11.61 -0.49 25.48
N GLN A 241 -10.82 -1.53 25.78
CA GLN A 241 -9.71 -1.43 26.74
C GLN A 241 -8.62 -0.46 26.24
N GLN A 242 -8.27 -0.57 24.96
CA GLN A 242 -7.30 0.34 24.34
C GLN A 242 -7.82 1.79 24.32
N PHE A 243 -9.12 1.98 24.02
CA PHE A 243 -9.75 3.31 24.03
C PHE A 243 -9.68 3.96 25.41
N GLU A 244 -9.99 3.20 26.47
CA GLU A 244 -9.88 3.71 27.84
C GLU A 244 -8.43 4.09 28.19
N ALA A 245 -7.45 3.27 27.80
CA ALA A 245 -6.02 3.55 28.01
C ALA A 245 -5.56 4.81 27.25
N VAL A 246 -5.90 4.93 25.97
CA VAL A 246 -5.52 6.09 25.14
C VAL A 246 -6.20 7.37 25.64
N ASN A 247 -7.46 7.29 26.08
CA ASN A 247 -8.19 8.47 26.60
C ASN A 247 -7.70 8.94 27.97
N ALA A 248 -6.93 8.11 28.69
CA ALA A 248 -6.33 8.47 29.97
C ALA A 248 -4.96 9.17 29.85
N ILE A 249 -4.34 9.10 28.67
CA ILE A 249 -3.09 9.78 28.30
C ILE A 249 -3.36 11.22 27.90
#